data_125903dcd6c064c2d40ad4413e229542
#
_entry.id   125903dcd6c064c2d40ad4413e229542
#
_cell.length_a   1.000
_cell.length_b   1.000
_cell.length_c   1.000
_cell.angle_alpha   90.00
_cell.angle_beta   90.00
_cell.angle_gamma   90.00
#
_symmetry.space_group_name_H-M   'P 1'
#
loop_
_entity.id
_entity.type
_entity.pdbx_description
1 polymer ?
#
loop_
_entity_poly.entity_id
_entity_poly.type
_entity_poly.pdbx_seq_one_letter_code
_entity_poly.pdbx_strand_id
1 'polypeptide(L)'
;MSSFGTARLLISNGGEVALELTVEPWAETHRMLPEQTWAIVTHSPAADGPWSGTLRGDEPFQVDHQPGSVTVWVNGNCFHLSDTEENAIDSADWHCPAQVASS
;
A
#
# COMPACT_ATOMS: atom_id res chain seq x y z
N MET A 1 1.06 -23.08 -10.65
CA MET A 1 0.52 -22.53 -9.40
C MET A 1 1.18 -21.21 -9.11
N SER A 2 0.41 -20.15 -9.00
CA SER A 2 1.00 -18.88 -8.68
C SER A 2 1.44 -18.86 -7.22
N SER A 3 2.58 -18.25 -6.98
CA SER A 3 3.15 -18.15 -5.63
C SER A 3 3.56 -16.72 -5.38
N PHE A 4 2.65 -15.97 -4.82
CA PHE A 4 2.97 -14.60 -4.42
C PHE A 4 2.35 -14.32 -3.06
N GLY A 5 2.98 -13.40 -2.33
CA GLY A 5 2.48 -12.95 -1.05
C GLY A 5 1.58 -11.75 -1.20
N THR A 6 0.64 -11.60 -0.28
CA THR A 6 -0.27 -10.47 -0.25
C THR A 6 -0.31 -9.90 1.16
N ALA A 7 -0.23 -8.58 1.26
CA ALA A 7 -0.38 -7.89 2.54
C ALA A 7 -1.32 -6.70 2.36
N ARG A 8 -2.04 -6.38 3.42
CA ARG A 8 -3.05 -5.33 3.43
C ARG A 8 -2.85 -4.46 4.68
N LEU A 9 -2.88 -3.16 4.47
CA LEU A 9 -2.78 -2.18 5.55
C LEU A 9 -3.99 -1.26 5.50
N LEU A 10 -4.65 -1.06 6.64
CA LEU A 10 -5.73 -0.09 6.75
C LEU A 10 -5.20 1.19 7.36
N ILE A 11 -5.61 2.32 6.79
CA ILE A 11 -5.25 3.65 7.29
C ILE A 11 -6.54 4.43 7.46
N SER A 12 -6.70 5.01 8.64
CA SER A 12 -7.88 5.84 8.95
C SER A 12 -7.43 7.23 9.34
N ASN A 13 -8.16 8.23 8.85
CA ASN A 13 -7.98 9.59 9.31
C ASN A 13 -8.99 9.86 10.43
N GLY A 14 -8.53 9.70 11.67
CA GLY A 14 -9.36 9.97 12.84
C GLY A 14 -9.31 11.41 13.34
N GLY A 15 -8.62 12.28 12.62
CA GLY A 15 -8.51 13.69 12.98
C GLY A 15 -9.64 14.53 12.44
N GLU A 16 -9.54 15.84 12.69
CA GLU A 16 -10.56 16.80 12.26
C GLU A 16 -10.18 17.53 10.98
N VAL A 17 -8.96 17.34 10.50
CA VAL A 17 -8.46 17.98 9.29
C VAL A 17 -8.01 16.90 8.31
N ALA A 18 -7.86 17.30 7.05
CA ALA A 18 -7.39 16.38 6.02
C ALA A 18 -5.97 15.89 6.36
N LEU A 19 -5.72 14.63 6.00
CA LEU A 19 -4.44 13.97 6.19
C LEU A 19 -3.83 13.69 4.82
N GLU A 20 -2.58 14.09 4.64
CA GLU A 20 -1.89 13.81 3.39
C GLU A 20 -1.22 12.45 3.47
N LEU A 21 -1.62 11.54 2.59
CA LEU A 21 -1.06 10.20 2.51
C LEU A 21 -0.14 10.11 1.30
N THR A 22 1.10 9.70 1.53
CA THR A 22 2.07 9.45 0.46
C THR A 22 2.41 7.98 0.45
N VAL A 23 2.39 7.37 -0.75
CA VAL A 23 2.75 5.97 -0.95
C VAL A 23 4.09 5.95 -1.68
N GLU A 24 5.09 5.37 -1.03
CA GLU A 24 6.44 5.28 -1.57
C GLU A 24 6.77 3.82 -1.89
N PRO A 25 7.63 3.55 -2.82
CA PRO A 25 8.54 4.45 -3.53
C PRO A 25 7.95 5.14 -4.77
N TRP A 26 6.66 5.06 -4.99
CA TRP A 26 6.03 5.65 -6.18
C TRP A 26 5.79 7.14 -6.07
N ALA A 27 5.92 7.71 -4.86
CA ALA A 27 5.72 9.14 -4.60
C ALA A 27 4.31 9.62 -4.96
N GLU A 28 3.31 8.76 -4.74
CA GLU A 28 1.92 9.10 -4.98
C GLU A 28 1.31 9.68 -3.72
N THR A 29 0.76 10.87 -3.81
CA THR A 29 0.20 11.58 -2.66
C THR A 29 -1.29 11.80 -2.83
N HIS A 30 -2.05 11.51 -1.78
CA HIS A 30 -3.50 11.63 -1.76
C HIS A 30 -3.95 12.32 -0.48
N ARG A 31 -5.05 13.03 -0.58
CA ARG A 31 -5.63 13.73 0.55
C ARG A 31 -6.78 12.93 1.11
N MET A 32 -6.63 12.46 2.36
CA MET A 32 -7.69 11.77 3.08
C MET A 32 -8.48 12.78 3.90
N LEU A 33 -9.76 12.83 3.65
CA LEU A 33 -10.66 13.67 4.46
C LEU A 33 -10.90 13.03 5.82
N PRO A 34 -11.34 13.82 6.81
CA PRO A 34 -11.66 13.23 8.12
C PRO A 34 -12.66 12.08 8.01
N GLU A 35 -12.45 11.08 8.85
CA GLU A 35 -13.30 9.89 8.95
C GLU A 35 -13.19 8.92 7.80
N GLN A 36 -12.32 9.18 6.83
CA GLN A 36 -12.08 8.20 5.77
C GLN A 36 -11.14 7.10 6.24
N THR A 37 -11.39 5.89 5.75
CA THR A 37 -10.52 4.73 5.94
C THR A 37 -10.22 4.14 4.58
N TRP A 38 -8.94 3.91 4.30
CA TRP A 38 -8.48 3.36 3.03
C TRP A 38 -7.66 2.11 3.28
N ALA A 39 -7.59 1.25 2.28
CA ALA A 39 -6.77 0.04 2.32
C ALA A 39 -5.66 0.14 1.27
N ILE A 40 -4.44 -0.24 1.67
CA ILE A 40 -3.32 -0.40 0.75
C ILE A 40 -2.99 -1.88 0.70
N VAL A 41 -2.99 -2.44 -0.50
CA VAL A 41 -2.63 -3.85 -0.72
C VAL A 41 -1.36 -3.88 -1.56
N THR A 42 -0.44 -4.76 -1.21
CA THR A 42 0.76 -4.99 -1.99
C THR A 42 0.98 -6.49 -2.17
N HIS A 43 1.72 -6.84 -3.19
CA HIS A 43 2.07 -8.23 -3.50
C HIS A 43 3.57 -8.37 -3.63
N SER A 44 4.08 -9.49 -3.14
CA SER A 44 5.49 -9.86 -3.27
C SER A 44 5.59 -11.09 -4.15
N PRO A 45 6.63 -11.19 -5.01
CA PRO A 45 6.80 -12.40 -5.82
C PRO A 45 7.07 -13.65 -5.00
N ALA A 46 7.47 -13.50 -3.72
CA ALA A 46 7.70 -14.65 -2.86
C ALA A 46 6.49 -14.89 -1.96
N ALA A 47 5.90 -16.07 -2.02
CA ALA A 47 4.79 -16.43 -1.14
C ALA A 47 5.27 -16.80 0.25
N ASP A 48 6.45 -17.39 0.33
CA ASP A 48 7.05 -17.84 1.59
C ASP A 48 8.36 -17.12 1.82
N GLY A 49 8.65 -16.85 3.08
CA GLY A 49 9.90 -16.21 3.46
C GLY A 49 9.79 -14.69 3.46
N PRO A 50 10.92 -14.00 3.52
CA PRO A 50 10.93 -12.55 3.64
C PRO A 50 10.34 -11.87 2.42
N TRP A 51 9.72 -10.72 2.64
CA TRP A 51 9.25 -9.88 1.55
C TRP A 51 10.43 -9.39 0.74
N SER A 52 10.30 -9.52 -0.57
CA SER A 52 11.31 -8.99 -1.48
C SER A 52 10.82 -7.65 -2.03
N GLY A 53 11.63 -6.65 -1.86
CA GLY A 53 11.30 -5.31 -2.32
C GLY A 53 12.53 -4.43 -2.18
N THR A 54 12.31 -3.13 -2.18
CA THR A 54 13.39 -2.15 -2.12
C THR A 54 13.69 -1.68 -0.71
N LEU A 55 12.84 -2.04 0.26
CA LEU A 55 13.02 -1.63 1.64
C LEU A 55 13.82 -2.67 2.42
N ARG A 56 14.39 -2.24 3.53
CA ARG A 56 15.08 -3.14 4.43
C ARG A 56 14.08 -3.95 5.23
N GLY A 57 14.46 -5.16 5.55
CA GLY A 57 13.70 -6.02 6.44
C GLY A 57 12.62 -6.80 5.72
N ASP A 58 11.86 -7.50 6.51
CA ASP A 58 10.88 -8.48 6.04
C ASP A 58 9.45 -7.99 6.15
N GLU A 59 9.25 -6.73 6.51
CA GLU A 59 7.93 -6.18 6.70
C GLU A 59 7.37 -5.69 5.38
N PRO A 60 6.09 -5.96 5.09
CA PRO A 60 5.49 -5.47 3.85
C PRO A 60 5.28 -3.96 3.81
N PHE A 61 5.20 -3.32 4.97
CA PHE A 61 4.98 -1.88 5.06
C PHE A 61 5.82 -1.26 6.15
N GLN A 62 6.25 -0.02 5.94
CA GLN A 62 6.77 0.85 6.97
C GLN A 62 5.96 2.13 6.96
N VAL A 63 5.58 2.63 8.12
CA VAL A 63 4.69 3.79 8.22
C VAL A 63 5.38 4.88 9.04
N ASP A 64 5.48 6.06 8.45
CA ASP A 64 6.01 7.24 9.12
C ASP A 64 4.91 8.26 9.31
N HIS A 65 4.67 8.67 10.55
CA HIS A 65 3.66 9.66 10.90
C HIS A 65 4.30 11.00 11.15
N GLN A 66 3.71 12.03 10.56
CA GLN A 66 4.05 13.43 10.82
C GLN A 66 2.76 14.19 11.13
N PRO A 67 2.81 15.35 11.78
CA PRO A 67 1.60 16.14 11.93
C PRO A 67 0.99 16.45 10.56
N GLY A 68 -0.24 16.02 10.35
CA GLY A 68 -0.96 16.28 9.12
C GLY A 68 -0.59 15.39 7.92
N SER A 69 0.33 14.45 8.10
CA SER A 69 0.70 13.57 6.98
C SER A 69 1.11 12.19 7.47
N VAL A 70 1.03 11.23 6.56
CA VAL A 70 1.53 9.88 6.80
C VAL A 70 2.17 9.39 5.50
N THR A 71 3.32 8.75 5.63
CA THR A 71 4.02 8.13 4.51
C THR A 71 4.05 6.64 4.72
N VAL A 72 3.61 5.89 3.71
CA VAL A 72 3.64 4.44 3.73
C VAL A 72 4.66 3.97 2.72
N TRP A 73 5.68 3.29 3.20
CA TRP A 73 6.70 2.66 2.36
C TRP A 73 6.26 1.23 2.10
N VAL A 74 5.97 0.93 0.85
CA VAL A 74 5.46 -0.38 0.43
C VAL A 74 6.63 -1.24 -0.02
N ASN A 75 6.76 -2.41 0.59
CA ASN A 75 7.88 -3.32 0.34
C ASN A 75 7.50 -4.47 -0.59
N GLY A 76 6.56 -4.23 -1.48
CA GLY A 76 6.18 -5.18 -2.52
C GLY A 76 6.46 -4.61 -3.89
N ASN A 77 5.99 -5.31 -4.91
CA ASN A 77 6.23 -4.91 -6.31
C ASN A 77 5.13 -4.02 -6.87
N CYS A 78 4.09 -3.79 -6.10
CA CYS A 78 2.93 -3.01 -6.54
C CYS A 78 2.24 -2.40 -5.35
N PHE A 79 1.30 -1.48 -5.60
CA PHE A 79 0.33 -1.12 -4.57
C PHE A 79 -1.03 -0.93 -5.20
N HIS A 80 -2.05 -1.15 -4.40
CA HIS A 80 -3.45 -0.93 -4.78
C HIS A 80 -4.12 -0.22 -3.61
N LEU A 81 -4.53 1.01 -3.85
CA LEU A 81 -5.17 1.85 -2.83
C LEU A 81 -6.65 1.92 -3.13
N SER A 82 -7.47 1.59 -2.15
CA SER A 82 -8.92 1.60 -2.30
C SER A 82 -9.58 2.09 -1.02
N ASP A 83 -10.87 2.44 -1.14
CA ASP A 83 -11.67 2.74 0.04
C ASP A 83 -12.23 1.45 0.63
N THR A 84 -13.05 1.56 1.68
CA THR A 84 -13.58 0.38 2.36
C THR A 84 -14.69 -0.34 1.56
N GLU A 85 -15.17 0.28 0.49
CA GLU A 85 -16.16 -0.31 -0.40
C GLU A 85 -15.52 -0.88 -1.66
N GLU A 86 -14.19 -1.03 -1.64
CA GLU A 86 -13.40 -1.58 -2.74
C GLU A 86 -13.39 -0.70 -3.99
N ASN A 87 -13.70 0.59 -3.85
CA ASN A 87 -13.53 1.52 -4.94
C ASN A 87 -12.07 1.91 -5.06
N ALA A 88 -11.49 1.69 -6.23
CA ALA A 88 -10.08 1.98 -6.47
C ALA A 88 -9.82 3.48 -6.41
N ILE A 89 -8.77 3.87 -5.72
CA ILE A 89 -8.32 5.25 -5.62
C ILE A 89 -7.08 5.44 -6.48
N ASP A 90 -6.12 4.52 -6.38
CA ASP A 90 -4.87 4.58 -7.12
C ASP A 90 -4.21 3.21 -7.13
N SER A 91 -3.32 3.00 -8.07
CA SER A 91 -2.54 1.76 -8.08
C SER A 91 -1.28 1.94 -8.92
N ALA A 92 -0.29 1.10 -8.63
CA ALA A 92 0.89 0.94 -9.46
C ALA A 92 1.11 -0.55 -9.61
N ASP A 93 0.71 -1.10 -10.73
CA ASP A 93 0.66 -2.54 -10.93
C ASP A 93 1.54 -3.06 -12.07
N TRP A 94 2.51 -2.26 -12.51
CA TRP A 94 3.41 -2.61 -13.62
C TRP A 94 4.12 -3.94 -13.40
N HIS A 95 4.50 -4.23 -12.16
CA HIS A 95 5.22 -5.45 -11.80
C HIS A 95 4.45 -6.30 -10.80
N CYS A 96 3.12 -6.16 -10.79
CA CYS A 96 2.28 -6.87 -9.84
C CYS A 96 2.26 -8.37 -10.15
N PRO A 97 2.72 -9.24 -9.25
CA PRO A 97 2.70 -10.67 -9.50
C PRO A 97 1.28 -11.23 -9.65
N ALA A 98 0.30 -10.62 -9.01
CA ALA A 98 -1.09 -11.04 -9.16
C ALA A 98 -1.62 -10.73 -10.57
N GLN A 99 -1.21 -9.61 -11.15
CA GLN A 99 -1.58 -9.25 -12.52
C GLN A 99 -0.98 -10.21 -13.52
N VAL A 100 0.30 -10.52 -13.35
CA VAL A 100 1.00 -11.45 -14.21
C VAL A 100 0.36 -12.82 -14.14
N ALA A 101 -0.03 -13.25 -12.96
CA ALA A 101 -0.63 -14.56 -12.74
C ALA A 101 -2.01 -14.67 -13.37
N SER A 102 -2.70 -13.57 -13.59
CA SER A 102 -4.05 -13.58 -14.16
C SER A 102 -4.09 -13.46 -15.68
N SER A 103 -2.96 -13.22 -16.31
CA SER A 103 -2.91 -13.08 -17.76
C SER A 103 -2.63 -14.38 -18.54
#